data_4e467b433b7c8993f65fdb58c815b57c
#
_entry.id   4e467b433b7c8993f65fdb58c815b57c
#
_cell.length_a   1.000
_cell.length_b   1.000
_cell.length_c   1.000
_cell.angle_alpha   90.00
_cell.angle_beta   90.00
_cell.angle_gamma   90.00
#
_symmetry.space_group_name_H-M   'P 1'
#
loop_
_entity.id
_entity.type
_entity.pdbx_description
1 polymer ?
#
loop_
_entity_poly.entity_id
_entity_poly.type
_entity_poly.pdbx_seq_one_letter_code
_entity_poly.pdbx_strand_id
1 'polypeptide(L)'
;RLVSRIMIGLSNGLELAFVPDLLEGLSGAKPADLAEIEITPSGLGLHWPRLDADFYLPALLEGTFGSALWMDGLRSRLGKLAAE
;
A
#
# COMPACT_ATOMS: atom_id res chain seq x y z
N ARG A 1 -7.49 2.80 -19.40
CA ARG A 1 -6.16 2.90 -18.83
C ARG A 1 -5.91 1.87 -17.77
N LEU A 2 -4.76 1.21 -17.86
CA LEU A 2 -4.38 0.21 -16.86
C LEU A 2 -3.74 0.88 -15.65
N VAL A 3 -4.13 0.43 -14.47
CA VAL A 3 -3.55 0.88 -13.21
C VAL A 3 -2.82 -0.30 -12.59
N SER A 4 -1.53 -0.13 -12.32
CA SER A 4 -0.75 -1.17 -11.68
C SER A 4 -1.22 -1.38 -10.26
N ARG A 5 -1.31 -2.63 -9.85
CA ARG A 5 -1.71 -3.00 -8.50
C ARG A 5 -0.68 -3.91 -7.88
N ILE A 6 -0.54 -3.80 -6.58
CA ILE A 6 0.26 -4.73 -5.80
C ILE A 6 -0.70 -5.79 -5.26
N MET A 7 -0.32 -7.06 -5.43
CA MET A 7 -1.14 -8.17 -4.94
C MET A 7 -0.33 -8.98 -3.96
N ILE A 8 -0.92 -9.25 -2.80
CA ILE A 8 -0.27 -10.00 -1.74
C ILE A 8 -1.16 -11.19 -1.38
N GLY A 9 -0.60 -12.39 -1.55
CA GLY A 9 -1.31 -13.61 -1.16
C GLY A 9 -1.16 -13.87 0.33
N LEU A 10 -2.27 -14.17 0.99
CA LEU A 10 -2.27 -14.48 2.41
C LEU A 10 -2.30 -16.00 2.60
N SER A 11 -1.78 -16.46 3.74
CA SER A 11 -1.65 -17.89 4.01
C SER A 11 -3.01 -18.61 4.10
N ASN A 12 -4.08 -17.86 4.34
CA ASN A 12 -5.42 -18.44 4.42
C ASN A 12 -6.12 -18.53 3.06
N GLY A 13 -5.42 -18.22 1.96
CA GLY A 13 -5.98 -18.29 0.62
C GLY A 13 -6.59 -17.00 0.12
N LEU A 14 -6.66 -15.98 0.94
CA LEU A 14 -7.14 -14.67 0.52
C LEU A 14 -6.03 -13.89 -0.18
N GLU A 15 -6.41 -12.93 -0.99
CA GLU A 15 -5.48 -12.03 -1.64
C GLU A 15 -5.85 -10.59 -1.30
N LEU A 16 -4.83 -9.78 -1.03
CA LEU A 16 -4.98 -8.35 -0.81
C LEU A 16 -4.42 -7.63 -2.03
N ALA A 17 -5.22 -6.78 -2.65
CA ALA A 17 -4.80 -6.00 -3.80
C ALA A 17 -5.00 -4.52 -3.50
N PHE A 18 -4.03 -3.69 -3.89
CA PHE A 18 -4.16 -2.24 -3.71
C PHE A 18 -3.33 -1.50 -4.75
N VAL A 19 -3.70 -0.23 -4.98
CA VAL A 19 -2.91 0.62 -5.85
C VAL A 19 -1.83 1.30 -5.02
N PRO A 20 -0.58 1.37 -5.53
CA PRO A 20 0.52 1.97 -4.75
C PRO A 20 0.28 3.39 -4.31
N ASP A 21 -0.50 4.15 -5.08
CA ASP A 21 -0.74 5.55 -4.77
C ASP A 21 -1.49 5.77 -3.46
N LEU A 22 -2.08 4.74 -2.89
CA LEU A 22 -2.73 4.84 -1.58
C LEU A 22 -1.73 4.87 -0.43
N LEU A 23 -0.51 4.34 -0.64
CA LEU A 23 0.45 4.15 0.44
C LEU A 23 1.52 5.23 0.41
N GLU A 24 1.75 5.85 1.56
CA GLU A 24 2.80 6.84 1.71
C GLU A 24 4.16 6.18 1.43
N GLY A 25 4.96 6.81 0.57
CA GLY A 25 6.25 6.27 0.17
C GLY A 25 6.22 5.42 -1.07
N LEU A 26 5.06 4.93 -1.49
CA LEU A 26 4.91 4.15 -2.73
C LEU A 26 4.27 4.95 -3.85
N SER A 27 3.62 6.07 -3.50
CA SER A 27 2.95 6.90 -4.49
C SER A 27 3.93 7.44 -5.52
N GLY A 28 3.62 7.27 -6.79
CA GLY A 28 4.47 7.73 -7.88
C GLY A 28 5.71 6.89 -8.14
N ALA A 29 5.89 5.78 -7.44
CA ALA A 29 7.07 4.94 -7.61
C ALA A 29 7.05 4.19 -8.94
N LYS A 30 8.24 3.86 -9.43
CA LYS A 30 8.39 3.11 -10.68
C LYS A 30 8.01 1.65 -10.47
N PRO A 31 7.43 0.99 -11.49
CA PRO A 31 7.08 -0.43 -11.35
C PRO A 31 8.24 -1.32 -10.94
N ALA A 32 9.46 -1.04 -11.43
CA ALA A 32 10.63 -1.85 -11.08
C ALA A 32 10.94 -1.75 -9.59
N ASP A 33 10.75 -0.57 -8.99
CA ASP A 33 10.99 -0.38 -7.56
C ASP A 33 9.89 -1.01 -6.72
N LEU A 34 8.68 -1.05 -7.23
CA LEU A 34 7.55 -1.67 -6.54
C LEU A 34 7.60 -3.20 -6.58
N ALA A 35 8.26 -3.75 -7.60
CA ALA A 35 8.34 -5.21 -7.77
C ALA A 35 9.27 -5.85 -6.74
N GLU A 36 10.16 -5.08 -6.14
CA GLU A 36 11.12 -5.60 -5.17
C GLU A 36 10.57 -5.40 -3.77
N ILE A 37 10.00 -6.46 -3.21
CA ILE A 37 9.36 -6.43 -1.91
C ILE A 37 9.89 -7.58 -1.07
N GLU A 38 10.12 -7.31 0.21
CA GLU A 38 10.55 -8.30 1.19
C GLU A 38 9.48 -8.47 2.25
N ILE A 39 9.23 -9.70 2.63
CA ILE A 39 8.24 -10.00 3.67
C ILE A 39 9.01 -10.46 4.91
N THR A 40 8.69 -9.87 6.07
CA THR A 40 9.38 -10.23 7.30
C THR A 40 9.10 -11.68 7.68
N PRO A 41 9.97 -12.32 8.50
CA PRO A 41 9.76 -13.72 8.89
C PRO A 41 8.42 -13.99 9.54
N SER A 42 7.84 -13.01 10.24
CA SER A 42 6.51 -13.18 10.85
C SER A 42 5.40 -13.20 9.81
N GLY A 43 5.68 -12.72 8.59
CA GLY A 43 4.67 -12.57 7.55
C GLY A 43 3.80 -11.33 7.70
N LEU A 44 4.06 -10.49 8.70
CA LEU A 44 3.21 -9.32 8.97
C LEU A 44 3.81 -8.01 8.48
N GLY A 45 5.12 -7.99 8.17
CA GLY A 45 5.79 -6.77 7.72
C GLY A 45 6.10 -6.84 6.23
N LEU A 46 5.90 -5.74 5.55
CA LEU A 46 6.21 -5.58 4.12
C LEU A 46 7.25 -4.47 3.99
N HIS A 47 8.34 -4.75 3.27
CA HIS A 47 9.42 -3.81 3.09
C HIS A 47 9.77 -3.66 1.62
N TRP A 48 9.80 -2.42 1.14
CA TRP A 48 10.25 -2.10 -0.22
C TRP A 48 11.63 -1.48 -0.12
N PRO A 49 12.70 -2.26 -0.35
CA PRO A 49 14.07 -1.76 -0.12
C PRO A 49 14.45 -0.59 -1.02
N ARG A 50 13.97 -0.57 -2.26
CA ARG A 50 14.32 0.51 -3.16
C ARG A 50 13.66 1.83 -2.81
N LEU A 51 12.59 1.79 -2.03
CA LEU A 51 11.82 2.97 -1.65
C LEU A 51 11.98 3.29 -0.16
N ASP A 52 12.70 2.42 0.56
CA ASP A 52 12.87 2.53 2.01
C ASP A 52 11.53 2.70 2.70
N ALA A 53 10.56 1.91 2.28
CA ALA A 53 9.20 1.97 2.79
C ALA A 53 8.85 0.67 3.49
N ASP A 54 8.23 0.80 4.66
CA ASP A 54 7.83 -0.33 5.50
C ASP A 54 6.36 -0.20 5.84
N PHE A 55 5.66 -1.33 5.83
CA PHE A 55 4.26 -1.37 6.19
C PHE A 55 3.96 -2.61 7.02
N TYR A 56 3.01 -2.46 7.93
CA TYR A 56 2.54 -3.52 8.79
C TYR A 56 1.20 -4.01 8.23
N LEU A 57 1.13 -5.27 7.84
CA LEU A 57 -0.03 -5.80 7.16
C LEU A 57 -1.35 -5.58 7.91
N PRO A 58 -1.44 -5.85 9.25
CA PRO A 58 -2.69 -5.58 9.95
C PRO A 58 -3.15 -4.13 9.87
N ALA A 59 -2.21 -3.17 9.87
CA ALA A 59 -2.57 -1.77 9.75
C ALA A 59 -3.15 -1.47 8.37
N LEU A 60 -2.60 -2.08 7.32
CA LEU A 60 -3.14 -1.93 5.98
C LEU A 60 -4.57 -2.46 5.90
N LEU A 61 -4.82 -3.60 6.53
CA LEU A 61 -6.15 -4.19 6.54
C LEU A 61 -7.16 -3.33 7.30
N GLU A 62 -6.68 -2.52 8.25
CA GLU A 62 -7.52 -1.59 8.98
C GLU A 62 -7.71 -0.27 8.25
N GLY A 63 -7.00 -0.07 7.15
CA GLY A 63 -7.13 1.14 6.36
C GLY A 63 -6.12 2.24 6.69
N THR A 64 -5.04 1.92 7.40
CA THR A 64 -3.98 2.88 7.71
C THR A 64 -2.87 2.75 6.69
N PHE A 65 -2.69 3.78 5.86
CA PHE A 65 -1.78 3.74 4.71
C PHE A 65 -0.59 4.69 4.83
N GLY A 66 -0.44 5.37 5.95
CA GLY A 66 0.67 6.28 6.18
C GLY A 66 0.45 7.12 7.43
N SER A 67 1.18 8.23 7.52
CA SER A 67 1.11 9.15 8.65
C SER A 67 -0.28 9.80 8.75
N ALA A 68 -0.54 10.46 9.87
CA ALA A 68 -1.79 11.19 10.04
C ALA A 68 -1.98 12.25 8.96
N LEU A 69 -0.90 12.94 8.60
CA LEU A 69 -0.95 13.95 7.56
C LEU A 69 -1.29 13.33 6.20
N TRP A 70 -0.66 12.21 5.89
CA TRP A 70 -0.95 11.47 4.66
C TRP A 70 -2.42 11.05 4.62
N MET A 71 -2.91 10.48 5.74
CA MET A 71 -4.29 10.02 5.81
C MET A 71 -5.30 11.14 5.66
N ASP A 72 -5.01 12.31 6.21
CA ASP A 72 -5.89 13.48 6.05
C ASP A 72 -5.99 13.89 4.58
N GLY A 73 -4.87 13.95 3.88
CA GLY A 73 -4.86 14.26 2.46
C GLY A 73 -5.59 13.22 1.63
N LEU A 74 -5.42 11.96 1.98
CA LEU A 74 -6.05 10.86 1.28
C LEU A 74 -7.57 10.89 1.46
N ARG A 75 -8.04 11.11 2.69
CA ARG A 75 -9.47 11.23 2.98
C ARG A 75 -10.11 12.34 2.16
N SER A 76 -9.41 13.47 2.05
CA SER A 76 -9.90 14.60 1.29
C SER A 76 -10.11 14.22 -0.18
N ARG A 77 -9.14 13.52 -0.77
CA ARG A 77 -9.22 13.10 -2.16
C ARG A 77 -10.31 12.05 -2.37
N LEU A 78 -10.38 11.07 -1.47
CA LEU A 78 -11.38 10.01 -1.59
C LEU A 78 -12.78 10.53 -1.32
N GLY A 79 -12.92 11.49 -0.42
CA GLY A 79 -14.19 12.13 -0.16
C GLY A 79 -14.72 12.83 -1.39
N LYS A 80 -13.85 13.50 -2.13
CA LYS A 80 -14.24 14.14 -3.40
C LYS A 80 -14.71 13.11 -4.41
N LEU A 81 -13.98 12.01 -4.53
CA LEU A 81 -14.37 10.95 -5.47
C LEU A 81 -15.71 10.34 -5.08
N ALA A 82 -15.92 10.14 -3.80
CA ALA A 82 -17.17 9.54 -3.32
C ALA A 82 -18.37 10.47 -3.54
N ALA A 83 -18.15 11.77 -3.60
CA ALA A 83 -19.23 12.73 -3.81
C ALA A 83 -19.72 12.77 -5.25
N GLU A 84 -18.96 12.17 -6.15
CA GLU A 84 -19.34 12.11 -7.54
C GLU A 84 -20.13 10.84 -7.84
#